data_adbc284a04990ec1635b6e4cfc5c9fb0
#
_entry.id   adbc284a04990ec1635b6e4cfc5c9fb0
#
_cell.length_a   1.000
_cell.length_b   1.000
_cell.length_c   1.000
_cell.angle_alpha   90.00
_cell.angle_beta   90.00
_cell.angle_gamma   90.00
#
_symmetry.space_group_name_H-M   'P 1'
#
loop_
_entity.id
_entity.type
_entity.pdbx_description
1 polymer ?
#
loop_
_entity_poly.entity_id
_entity_poly.type
_entity_poly.pdbx_seq_one_letter_code
_entity_poly.pdbx_strand_id
1 'polypeptide(L)'
;MSLALLAATVGVAAAQSFEDGNWGYTACSDQCDPCTDPCACGEVGCKKCCGFGHCTSVWGDFLFLHPTGADVPHAQQRNGTGGAGTVPFGVVGEADPDYEPGVRVGGVIGLSPCSSIALAYTFFESDTVSFAEAPIVPGGGGAVGSLVQHPGAALIASAGPVEATYEIDFQLGELEYRSLLWGDNLGWVNYSAGLRYAHLEQDFAQNGFFGGSQAGVINTQTRSDFDGGGALFGLDGERIIGCKGFSLYGNAGVSPVVGQFTTAYSMYNESTDVLLADARWKDDRFVTILDYELGLAWTSCSGCLRVSAGYMAQFWYNTITTPELIDAVRATNYTDVGDTLSFDGAVTRVEVRF
;
A
#
# COMPACT_ATOMS: atom_id res chain seq x y z
N MET A 1 8.25 -17.28 -4.36
CA MET A 1 9.12 -17.59 -5.51
C MET A 1 8.34 -17.74 -6.83
N SER A 2 7.14 -17.18 -6.99
CA SER A 2 6.31 -17.32 -8.21
C SER A 2 5.92 -16.02 -8.91
N LEU A 3 6.23 -14.84 -8.37
CA LEU A 3 5.91 -13.55 -9.01
C LEU A 3 6.91 -13.09 -10.08
N ALA A 4 8.13 -13.65 -10.08
CA ALA A 4 9.15 -13.32 -11.08
C ALA A 4 8.83 -13.84 -12.51
N LEU A 5 7.85 -14.73 -12.66
CA LEU A 5 7.50 -15.33 -13.96
C LEU A 5 6.50 -14.49 -14.77
N LEU A 6 5.68 -13.64 -14.15
CA LEU A 6 4.70 -12.83 -14.89
C LEU A 6 5.32 -11.58 -15.53
N ALA A 7 6.36 -11.01 -14.94
CA ALA A 7 7.09 -9.88 -15.54
C ALA A 7 7.90 -10.31 -16.81
N ALA A 8 8.32 -11.59 -16.85
CA ALA A 8 9.08 -12.12 -17.97
C ALA A 8 8.24 -12.38 -19.24
N THR A 9 6.94 -12.62 -19.09
CA THR A 9 6.07 -12.95 -20.25
C THR A 9 5.59 -11.72 -21.02
N VAL A 10 5.52 -10.55 -20.39
CA VAL A 10 5.23 -9.29 -21.10
C VAL A 10 6.45 -8.80 -21.88
N GLY A 11 7.66 -9.08 -21.39
CA GLY A 11 8.92 -8.70 -22.07
C GLY A 11 9.28 -9.53 -23.30
N VAL A 12 8.83 -10.79 -23.38
CA VAL A 12 9.20 -11.70 -24.49
C VAL A 12 8.39 -11.44 -25.77
N ALA A 13 7.18 -10.91 -25.67
CA ALA A 13 6.39 -10.56 -26.86
C ALA A 13 6.91 -9.28 -27.56
N ALA A 14 7.67 -8.43 -26.87
CA ALA A 14 8.28 -7.24 -27.44
C ALA A 14 9.66 -7.52 -28.10
N ALA A 15 10.31 -8.64 -27.77
CA ALA A 15 11.67 -8.92 -28.21
C ALA A 15 11.77 -9.56 -29.63
N GLN A 16 10.66 -9.98 -30.23
CA GLN A 16 10.70 -10.66 -31.55
C GLN A 16 10.60 -9.74 -32.75
N SER A 17 10.44 -8.42 -32.59
CA SER A 17 10.42 -7.47 -33.72
C SER A 17 11.68 -6.59 -33.83
N PHE A 18 12.77 -6.96 -33.16
CA PHE A 18 13.99 -6.12 -33.03
C PHE A 18 15.05 -6.35 -34.12
N GLU A 19 14.75 -7.11 -35.19
CA GLU A 19 15.78 -7.44 -36.22
C GLU A 19 15.85 -6.48 -37.41
N ASP A 20 14.95 -5.50 -37.55
CA ASP A 20 15.12 -4.49 -38.60
C ASP A 20 15.45 -3.14 -37.97
N GLY A 21 16.71 -2.78 -37.96
CA GLY A 21 17.32 -1.59 -37.38
C GLY A 21 16.87 -0.26 -37.99
N ASN A 22 15.59 -0.03 -38.02
CA ASN A 22 15.01 1.27 -38.35
C ASN A 22 14.30 1.82 -37.08
N TRP A 23 15.00 2.66 -36.32
CA TRP A 23 14.45 3.50 -35.30
C TRP A 23 13.53 4.54 -35.96
N GLY A 24 12.44 4.06 -36.58
CA GLY A 24 11.37 4.93 -37.04
C GLY A 24 10.64 5.45 -35.82
N TYR A 25 10.93 6.67 -35.42
CA TYR A 25 9.95 7.50 -34.71
C TYR A 25 8.70 7.50 -35.61
N THR A 26 7.73 6.64 -35.33
CA THR A 26 6.40 6.81 -35.88
C THR A 26 5.94 8.16 -35.40
N ALA A 27 5.99 9.17 -36.25
CA ALA A 27 5.47 10.47 -35.97
C ALA A 27 4.07 10.25 -35.43
N CYS A 28 3.76 10.79 -34.22
CA CYS A 28 2.39 10.82 -33.71
C CYS A 28 1.53 11.50 -34.78
N SER A 29 0.94 10.72 -35.63
CA SER A 29 0.04 11.22 -36.66
C SER A 29 -1.34 11.38 -36.04
N ASP A 30 -2.02 12.47 -36.35
CA ASP A 30 -3.42 12.72 -35.99
C ASP A 30 -4.40 11.70 -36.62
N GLN A 31 -3.89 10.61 -37.19
CA GLN A 31 -4.64 9.60 -37.90
C GLN A 31 -5.11 8.53 -36.90
N CYS A 32 -6.24 8.83 -36.25
CA CYS A 32 -7.08 7.78 -35.66
C CYS A 32 -7.55 6.91 -36.81
N ASP A 33 -7.03 5.69 -36.91
CA ASP A 33 -7.65 4.69 -37.76
C ASP A 33 -8.84 4.12 -36.96
N PRO A 34 -10.08 4.51 -37.30
CA PRO A 34 -11.23 3.92 -36.62
C PRO A 34 -11.22 2.43 -36.97
N CYS A 35 -11.39 1.54 -36.01
CA CYS A 35 -12.01 0.25 -36.31
C CYS A 35 -13.22 0.55 -37.21
N THR A 36 -13.13 0.19 -38.44
CA THR A 36 -14.18 0.46 -39.40
C THR A 36 -15.47 -0.22 -38.92
N ASP A 37 -16.22 0.55 -38.10
CA ASP A 37 -17.55 0.29 -37.60
C ASP A 37 -17.80 -0.92 -36.67
N PRO A 38 -18.48 -0.78 -35.51
CA PRO A 38 -19.91 -0.38 -35.50
C PRO A 38 -20.27 0.73 -34.49
N CYS A 39 -19.35 1.45 -33.96
CA CYS A 39 -19.64 2.67 -33.22
C CYS A 39 -19.53 3.86 -34.17
N ALA A 40 -20.49 4.02 -35.07
CA ALA A 40 -20.72 5.28 -35.73
C ALA A 40 -21.12 6.31 -34.67
N CYS A 41 -20.12 6.89 -34.01
CA CYS A 41 -20.31 7.94 -33.02
C CYS A 41 -20.85 9.16 -33.73
N GLY A 42 -22.17 9.32 -33.62
CA GLY A 42 -22.84 10.52 -34.03
C GLY A 42 -22.22 11.73 -33.33
N GLU A 43 -22.15 12.81 -34.05
CA GLU A 43 -21.63 14.12 -33.72
C GLU A 43 -22.03 14.63 -32.33
N VAL A 44 -21.32 14.28 -31.26
CA VAL A 44 -21.41 14.98 -29.96
C VAL A 44 -20.02 15.07 -29.32
N GLY A 45 -19.39 16.19 -29.45
CA GLY A 45 -18.60 16.92 -28.46
C GLY A 45 -17.17 16.48 -28.18
N CYS A 46 -16.81 15.23 -28.11
CA CYS A 46 -15.44 14.79 -27.86
C CYS A 46 -14.73 14.46 -29.18
N LYS A 47 -14.41 15.49 -29.93
CA LYS A 47 -13.85 15.38 -31.30
C LYS A 47 -12.34 15.17 -31.36
N LYS A 48 -11.67 14.84 -30.28
CA LYS A 48 -10.24 14.52 -30.35
C LYS A 48 -10.02 13.07 -29.97
N CYS A 49 -9.66 12.26 -30.95
CA CYS A 49 -9.02 11.00 -30.67
C CYS A 49 -7.83 11.28 -29.77
N CYS A 50 -7.90 10.81 -28.53
CA CYS A 50 -6.78 10.87 -27.62
C CYS A 50 -5.72 9.89 -28.11
N GLY A 51 -4.66 10.39 -28.67
CA GLY A 51 -3.54 9.54 -29.08
C GLY A 51 -2.92 8.88 -27.87
N PHE A 52 -2.86 7.54 -27.88
CA PHE A 52 -2.02 6.75 -26.97
C PHE A 52 -2.16 7.06 -25.45
N GLY A 53 -3.37 7.39 -24.99
CA GLY A 53 -3.63 7.67 -23.56
C GLY A 53 -3.29 9.08 -23.08
N HIS A 54 -2.88 10.00 -23.97
CA HIS A 54 -2.52 11.38 -23.60
C HIS A 54 -3.68 12.38 -23.72
N CYS A 55 -4.86 11.98 -23.24
CA CYS A 55 -6.03 12.86 -23.17
C CYS A 55 -5.95 13.79 -21.98
N THR A 56 -6.50 14.99 -22.13
CA THR A 56 -6.86 15.79 -20.95
C THR A 56 -8.04 15.12 -20.27
N SER A 57 -7.88 14.74 -19.00
CA SER A 57 -8.89 13.98 -18.27
C SER A 57 -8.82 14.28 -16.76
N VAL A 58 -9.91 13.95 -16.08
CA VAL A 58 -9.96 13.81 -14.62
C VAL A 58 -10.50 12.44 -14.27
N TRP A 59 -10.01 11.87 -13.18
CA TRP A 59 -10.39 10.53 -12.76
C TRP A 59 -10.40 10.38 -11.24
N GLY A 60 -11.17 9.39 -10.79
CA GLY A 60 -11.20 8.96 -9.40
C GLY A 60 -11.23 7.46 -9.32
N ASP A 61 -10.47 6.92 -8.38
CA ASP A 61 -10.42 5.51 -8.06
C ASP A 61 -11.05 5.27 -6.69
N PHE A 62 -11.79 4.19 -6.61
CA PHE A 62 -12.10 3.52 -5.36
C PHE A 62 -11.12 2.37 -5.19
N LEU A 63 -10.42 2.36 -4.07
CA LEU A 63 -9.47 1.35 -3.67
C LEU A 63 -10.09 0.48 -2.57
N PHE A 64 -9.79 -0.82 -2.55
CA PHE A 64 -10.15 -1.72 -1.48
C PHE A 64 -8.93 -2.58 -1.21
N LEU A 65 -8.10 -2.15 -0.23
CA LEU A 65 -6.75 -2.62 -0.02
C LEU A 65 -6.60 -3.33 1.32
N HIS A 66 -5.71 -4.31 1.35
CA HIS A 66 -5.29 -5.04 2.53
C HIS A 66 -3.81 -4.72 2.82
N PRO A 67 -3.48 -4.20 4.01
CA PRO A 67 -2.10 -4.08 4.46
C PRO A 67 -1.54 -5.48 4.77
N THR A 68 -0.36 -5.81 4.27
CA THR A 68 0.31 -7.09 4.53
C THR A 68 1.73 -6.84 5.04
N GLY A 69 2.18 -7.65 6.01
CA GLY A 69 3.45 -7.42 6.71
C GLY A 69 3.33 -6.40 7.84
N ALA A 70 2.10 -6.13 8.25
CA ALA A 70 1.75 -5.20 9.32
C ALA A 70 1.22 -5.90 10.58
N ASP A 71 1.01 -7.22 10.54
CA ASP A 71 0.40 -7.99 11.60
C ASP A 71 1.16 -7.85 12.92
N VAL A 72 0.50 -7.42 13.99
CA VAL A 72 1.11 -7.24 15.30
C VAL A 72 0.65 -8.33 16.27
N PRO A 73 1.49 -9.35 16.56
CA PRO A 73 1.24 -10.30 17.63
C PRO A 73 1.32 -9.56 18.97
N HIS A 74 0.18 -9.27 19.58
CA HIS A 74 0.14 -8.43 20.79
C HIS A 74 -0.02 -9.20 22.09
N ALA A 75 -0.56 -10.42 22.04
CA ALA A 75 -0.92 -11.16 23.24
C ALA A 75 -0.79 -12.68 23.05
N GLN A 76 -0.37 -13.39 24.11
CA GLN A 76 -0.28 -14.84 24.12
C GLN A 76 -1.10 -15.41 25.29
N GLN A 77 -2.04 -16.29 24.97
CA GLN A 77 -2.75 -17.08 25.97
C GLN A 77 -1.79 -18.03 26.70
N ARG A 78 -1.95 -18.15 28.04
CA ARG A 78 -1.08 -18.95 28.92
C ARG A 78 -1.89 -19.73 29.95
N ASN A 79 -1.32 -20.82 30.48
CA ASN A 79 -1.95 -21.63 31.54
C ASN A 79 -1.79 -21.03 32.95
N GLY A 80 -1.23 -19.81 33.08
CA GLY A 80 -1.01 -19.14 34.37
C GLY A 80 -0.49 -17.72 34.20
N THR A 81 -0.48 -16.97 35.29
CA THR A 81 -0.09 -15.56 35.30
C THR A 81 1.42 -15.32 35.30
N GLY A 82 2.22 -16.35 35.51
CA GLY A 82 3.70 -16.29 35.51
C GLY A 82 4.32 -17.27 36.51
N GLY A 83 5.64 -17.40 36.46
CA GLY A 83 6.41 -18.31 37.29
C GLY A 83 6.68 -19.68 36.66
N ALA A 84 7.28 -20.59 37.46
CA ALA A 84 7.62 -21.93 36.99
C ALA A 84 6.38 -22.73 36.62
N GLY A 85 6.38 -23.38 35.44
CA GLY A 85 5.27 -24.15 34.92
C GLY A 85 4.24 -23.33 34.09
N THR A 86 4.39 -22.02 33.99
CA THR A 86 3.59 -21.20 33.08
C THR A 86 4.16 -21.34 31.67
N VAL A 87 3.31 -21.79 30.75
CA VAL A 87 3.65 -22.00 29.33
C VAL A 87 2.57 -21.41 28.43
N PRO A 88 2.88 -21.12 27.15
CA PRO A 88 1.85 -20.79 26.16
C PRO A 88 0.77 -21.86 26.14
N PHE A 89 -0.50 -21.47 26.16
CA PHE A 89 -1.63 -22.36 26.16
C PHE A 89 -2.84 -21.69 25.50
N GLY A 90 -2.98 -21.88 24.20
CA GLY A 90 -4.02 -21.31 23.37
C GLY A 90 -3.48 -20.46 22.23
N VAL A 91 -4.30 -19.54 21.72
CA VAL A 91 -4.01 -18.74 20.54
C VAL A 91 -3.14 -17.51 20.86
N VAL A 92 -2.44 -17.03 19.85
CA VAL A 92 -1.85 -15.69 19.84
C VAL A 92 -2.95 -14.70 19.46
N GLY A 93 -3.10 -13.62 20.21
CA GLY A 93 -3.89 -12.47 19.82
C GLY A 93 -3.06 -11.62 18.88
N GLU A 94 -3.60 -11.35 17.71
CA GLU A 94 -2.95 -10.64 16.63
C GLU A 94 -3.83 -9.48 16.18
N ALA A 95 -3.25 -8.30 16.03
CA ALA A 95 -3.90 -7.19 15.36
C ALA A 95 -3.51 -7.28 13.88
N ASP A 96 -4.42 -7.86 13.09
CA ASP A 96 -4.28 -8.16 11.67
C ASP A 96 -5.22 -7.20 10.92
N PRO A 97 -4.68 -6.19 10.20
CA PRO A 97 -5.50 -5.27 9.44
C PRO A 97 -6.27 -5.97 8.33
N ASP A 98 -7.54 -5.64 8.17
CA ASP A 98 -8.44 -6.21 7.17
C ASP A 98 -8.45 -5.35 5.89
N TYR A 99 -9.26 -5.76 4.91
CA TYR A 99 -9.49 -4.96 3.71
C TYR A 99 -10.27 -3.70 4.04
N GLU A 100 -9.72 -2.53 3.70
CA GLU A 100 -10.36 -1.24 3.95
C GLU A 100 -10.43 -0.36 2.69
N PRO A 101 -11.41 0.57 2.62
CA PRO A 101 -11.57 1.46 1.49
C PRO A 101 -10.53 2.59 1.49
N GLY A 102 -10.03 2.90 0.30
CA GLY A 102 -9.20 4.07 0.03
C GLY A 102 -9.69 4.81 -1.21
N VAL A 103 -9.12 5.96 -1.45
CA VAL A 103 -9.44 6.79 -2.61
C VAL A 103 -8.17 7.29 -3.28
N ARG A 104 -8.19 7.35 -4.61
CA ARG A 104 -7.15 8.00 -5.39
C ARG A 104 -7.82 8.91 -6.43
N VAL A 105 -7.41 10.15 -6.50
CA VAL A 105 -7.95 11.14 -7.44
C VAL A 105 -6.83 11.74 -8.26
N GLY A 106 -7.13 12.09 -9.49
CA GLY A 106 -6.10 12.70 -10.32
C GLY A 106 -6.64 13.31 -11.60
N GLY A 107 -5.70 13.87 -12.34
CA GLY A 107 -5.97 14.46 -13.63
C GLY A 107 -4.75 14.40 -14.54
N VAL A 108 -5.02 14.46 -15.84
CA VAL A 108 -4.04 14.46 -16.90
C VAL A 108 -4.26 15.68 -17.78
N ILE A 109 -3.18 16.37 -18.13
CA ILE A 109 -3.17 17.43 -19.11
C ILE A 109 -2.38 16.96 -20.31
N GLY A 110 -3.06 16.72 -21.44
CA GLY A 110 -2.43 16.37 -22.72
C GLY A 110 -1.63 17.57 -23.26
N LEU A 111 -0.34 17.38 -23.47
CA LEU A 111 0.55 18.38 -24.09
C LEU A 111 0.62 18.18 -25.60
N SER A 112 0.63 16.92 -26.01
CA SER A 112 0.65 16.50 -27.41
C SER A 112 -0.04 15.14 -27.55
N PRO A 113 -0.27 14.62 -28.76
CA PRO A 113 -0.80 13.26 -28.95
C PRO A 113 0.05 12.15 -28.31
N CYS A 114 1.32 12.44 -27.98
CA CYS A 114 2.30 11.50 -27.46
C CYS A 114 2.88 11.89 -26.10
N SER A 115 2.40 12.95 -25.46
CA SER A 115 2.92 13.36 -24.14
C SER A 115 1.87 14.09 -23.31
N SER A 116 1.97 13.91 -21.99
CA SER A 116 1.08 14.52 -21.01
C SER A 116 1.78 14.75 -19.67
N ILE A 117 1.16 15.56 -18.84
CA ILE A 117 1.49 15.69 -17.43
C ILE A 117 0.32 15.13 -16.63
N ALA A 118 0.61 14.28 -15.66
CA ALA A 118 -0.36 13.72 -14.73
C ALA A 118 -0.08 14.17 -13.30
N LEU A 119 -1.16 14.40 -12.54
CA LEU A 119 -1.13 14.66 -11.11
C LEU A 119 -2.06 13.65 -10.44
N ALA A 120 -1.62 13.03 -9.36
CA ALA A 120 -2.44 12.12 -8.57
C ALA A 120 -2.24 12.35 -7.07
N TYR A 121 -3.27 12.05 -6.30
CA TYR A 121 -3.23 11.99 -4.85
C TYR A 121 -3.97 10.77 -4.37
N THR A 122 -3.31 9.97 -3.53
CA THR A 122 -3.85 8.74 -2.93
C THR A 122 -3.97 8.93 -1.43
N PHE A 123 -5.08 8.46 -0.86
CA PHE A 123 -5.32 8.38 0.56
C PHE A 123 -5.88 7.00 0.89
N PHE A 124 -5.34 6.38 1.92
CA PHE A 124 -5.78 5.10 2.46
C PHE A 124 -5.64 5.14 3.98
N GLU A 125 -6.62 4.56 4.67
CA GLU A 125 -6.66 4.42 6.14
C GLU A 125 -7.27 3.07 6.47
N SER A 126 -6.67 2.36 7.43
CA SER A 126 -7.13 1.06 7.94
C SER A 126 -7.13 1.10 9.45
N ASP A 127 -8.22 0.61 10.07
CA ASP A 127 -8.42 0.59 11.52
C ASP A 127 -8.82 -0.81 11.98
N THR A 128 -8.07 -1.37 12.93
CA THR A 128 -8.25 -2.75 13.41
C THR A 128 -8.30 -2.79 14.92
N VAL A 129 -9.26 -3.55 15.45
CA VAL A 129 -9.39 -3.83 16.88
C VAL A 129 -9.32 -5.33 17.13
N SER A 130 -8.42 -5.74 18.01
CA SER A 130 -8.20 -7.14 18.39
C SER A 130 -8.35 -7.35 19.89
N PHE A 131 -8.86 -8.52 20.29
CA PHE A 131 -9.02 -8.90 21.67
C PHE A 131 -8.39 -10.25 21.95
N ALA A 132 -7.70 -10.36 23.09
CA ALA A 132 -7.21 -11.62 23.61
C ALA A 132 -7.79 -11.87 25.01
N GLU A 133 -8.48 -12.99 25.19
CA GLU A 133 -9.05 -13.39 26.48
C GLU A 133 -8.27 -14.53 27.12
N ALA A 134 -8.32 -14.63 28.45
CA ALA A 134 -7.70 -15.72 29.17
C ALA A 134 -8.31 -17.08 28.78
N PRO A 135 -7.50 -18.11 28.47
CA PRO A 135 -8.02 -19.41 28.07
C PRO A 135 -8.66 -20.16 29.25
N ILE A 136 -9.62 -21.02 28.96
CA ILE A 136 -10.16 -21.95 29.94
C ILE A 136 -9.16 -23.10 30.13
N VAL A 137 -8.50 -23.13 31.30
CA VAL A 137 -7.50 -24.15 31.64
C VAL A 137 -8.12 -25.12 32.65
N PRO A 138 -7.98 -26.45 32.47
CA PRO A 138 -8.38 -27.43 33.46
C PRO A 138 -7.68 -27.18 34.82
N GLY A 139 -8.44 -26.92 35.85
CA GLY A 139 -7.91 -26.53 37.19
C GLY A 139 -7.87 -25.04 37.46
N GLY A 140 -8.20 -24.19 36.50
CA GLY A 140 -8.22 -22.72 36.60
C GLY A 140 -6.87 -22.08 36.36
N GLY A 141 -6.83 -20.76 36.27
CA GLY A 141 -5.59 -19.99 36.23
C GLY A 141 -5.15 -19.57 34.80
N GLY A 142 -6.02 -19.66 33.79
CA GLY A 142 -5.72 -19.07 32.46
C GLY A 142 -5.40 -17.58 32.54
N ALA A 143 -4.49 -17.10 31.70
CA ALA A 143 -4.05 -15.73 31.65
C ALA A 143 -3.60 -15.33 30.24
N VAL A 144 -3.45 -14.04 30.01
CA VAL A 144 -2.93 -13.45 28.76
C VAL A 144 -1.65 -12.70 29.06
N GLY A 145 -0.55 -13.11 28.46
CA GLY A 145 0.73 -12.40 28.50
C GLY A 145 0.84 -11.43 27.35
N SER A 146 1.21 -10.19 27.60
CA SER A 146 1.53 -9.23 26.53
C SER A 146 2.82 -9.64 25.81
N LEU A 147 2.81 -9.47 24.51
CA LEU A 147 3.97 -9.63 23.62
C LEU A 147 4.62 -8.29 23.24
N VAL A 148 3.95 -7.17 23.56
CA VAL A 148 4.42 -5.83 23.16
C VAL A 148 5.05 -5.05 24.32
N GLN A 149 4.82 -5.45 25.57
CA GLN A 149 5.37 -4.77 26.74
C GLN A 149 6.87 -5.02 26.87
N HIS A 150 7.62 -3.98 27.31
CA HIS A 150 9.04 -4.11 27.58
C HIS A 150 9.28 -5.02 28.80
N PRO A 151 10.12 -6.06 28.70
CA PRO A 151 10.30 -7.06 29.76
C PRO A 151 10.85 -6.48 31.07
N GLY A 152 11.58 -5.36 31.02
CA GLY A 152 12.11 -4.66 32.19
C GLY A 152 11.04 -4.05 33.11
N ALA A 153 9.79 -3.91 32.66
CA ALA A 153 8.70 -3.43 33.50
C ALA A 153 8.23 -4.43 34.58
N ALA A 154 8.73 -5.68 34.52
CA ALA A 154 8.42 -6.76 35.49
C ALA A 154 6.92 -7.00 35.70
N LEU A 155 6.14 -6.89 34.64
CA LEU A 155 4.71 -7.17 34.64
C LEU A 155 4.46 -8.69 34.50
N ILE A 156 3.35 -9.16 35.05
CA ILE A 156 2.88 -10.53 34.88
C ILE A 156 1.59 -10.55 34.05
N ALA A 157 1.24 -11.71 33.50
CA ALA A 157 0.10 -11.86 32.61
C ALA A 157 -1.22 -11.39 33.25
N SER A 158 -2.11 -10.90 32.40
CA SER A 158 -3.46 -10.49 32.74
C SER A 158 -4.39 -11.70 32.94
N ALA A 159 -5.25 -11.66 33.95
CA ALA A 159 -6.36 -12.60 34.07
C ALA A 159 -7.62 -12.14 33.33
N GLY A 160 -7.67 -10.89 32.87
CA GLY A 160 -8.74 -10.28 32.09
C GLY A 160 -8.41 -10.17 30.60
N PRO A 161 -9.31 -9.59 29.82
CA PRO A 161 -9.07 -9.35 28.42
C PRO A 161 -7.94 -8.32 28.21
N VAL A 162 -7.26 -8.47 27.10
CA VAL A 162 -6.27 -7.51 26.59
C VAL A 162 -6.76 -7.07 25.22
N GLU A 163 -6.93 -5.79 25.05
CA GLU A 163 -7.37 -5.15 23.81
C GLU A 163 -6.17 -4.53 23.09
N ALA A 164 -6.18 -4.59 21.78
CA ALA A 164 -5.24 -3.88 20.93
C ALA A 164 -5.99 -3.17 19.80
N THR A 165 -5.56 -1.95 19.50
CA THR A 165 -6.00 -1.16 18.36
C THR A 165 -4.81 -0.91 17.45
N TYR A 166 -5.01 -0.99 16.15
CA TYR A 166 -3.96 -0.72 15.17
C TYR A 166 -4.52 0.04 14.00
N GLU A 167 -3.89 1.16 13.70
CA GLU A 167 -4.26 2.09 12.63
C GLU A 167 -3.06 2.26 11.71
N ILE A 168 -3.32 2.15 10.40
CA ILE A 168 -2.32 2.36 9.36
C ILE A 168 -2.91 3.30 8.34
N ASP A 169 -2.24 4.39 8.06
CA ASP A 169 -2.59 5.26 6.95
C ASP A 169 -1.40 5.58 6.06
N PHE A 170 -1.68 5.79 4.77
CA PHE A 170 -0.70 6.35 3.87
C PHE A 170 -1.30 7.39 2.91
N GLN A 171 -0.46 8.33 2.53
CA GLN A 171 -0.78 9.37 1.57
C GLN A 171 0.34 9.46 0.53
N LEU A 172 -0.05 9.50 -0.75
CA LEU A 172 0.89 9.69 -1.85
C LEU A 172 0.46 10.87 -2.70
N GLY A 173 1.42 11.75 -2.98
CA GLY A 173 1.27 12.82 -3.95
C GLY A 173 2.22 12.61 -5.12
N GLU A 174 1.72 12.61 -6.35
CA GLU A 174 2.48 12.26 -7.56
C GLU A 174 2.35 13.33 -8.62
N LEU A 175 3.47 13.67 -9.25
CA LEU A 175 3.53 14.54 -10.42
C LEU A 175 4.40 13.86 -11.46
N GLU A 176 3.84 13.51 -12.61
CA GLU A 176 4.50 12.74 -13.66
C GLU A 176 4.46 13.44 -15.01
N TYR A 177 5.57 13.40 -15.73
CA TYR A 177 5.59 13.56 -17.17
C TYR A 177 5.52 12.19 -17.82
N ARG A 178 4.58 11.99 -18.75
CA ARG A 178 4.33 10.74 -19.46
C ARG A 178 4.58 10.94 -20.94
N SER A 179 5.20 9.97 -21.59
CA SER A 179 5.45 10.03 -23.01
C SER A 179 5.41 8.65 -23.65
N LEU A 180 5.00 8.62 -24.91
CA LEU A 180 4.87 7.40 -25.68
C LEU A 180 6.26 6.74 -25.88
N LEU A 181 6.37 5.48 -25.48
CA LEU A 181 7.51 4.62 -25.75
C LEU A 181 7.29 3.80 -27.03
N TRP A 182 6.10 3.22 -27.16
CA TRP A 182 5.70 2.41 -28.29
C TRP A 182 4.17 2.44 -28.45
N GLY A 183 3.67 2.44 -29.69
CA GLY A 183 2.24 2.39 -29.94
C GLY A 183 1.90 1.91 -31.35
N ASP A 184 0.78 1.18 -31.43
CA ASP A 184 0.17 0.74 -32.70
C ASP A 184 -1.37 0.91 -32.63
N ASN A 185 -2.07 0.42 -33.63
CA ASN A 185 -3.55 0.49 -33.71
C ASN A 185 -4.26 -0.38 -32.64
N LEU A 186 -3.57 -1.28 -31.97
CA LEU A 186 -4.13 -2.22 -31.00
C LEU A 186 -3.71 -1.93 -29.57
N GLY A 187 -2.70 -1.08 -29.38
CA GLY A 187 -2.23 -0.78 -28.04
C GLY A 187 -1.05 0.19 -28.00
N TRP A 188 -0.68 0.55 -26.77
CA TRP A 188 0.42 1.48 -26.54
C TRP A 188 1.10 1.17 -25.20
N VAL A 189 2.33 1.61 -25.09
CA VAL A 189 3.13 1.64 -23.87
C VAL A 189 3.76 3.02 -23.74
N ASN A 190 3.56 3.66 -22.61
CA ASN A 190 4.19 4.91 -22.25
C ASN A 190 5.24 4.66 -21.16
N TYR A 191 6.24 5.52 -21.10
CA TYR A 191 7.08 5.69 -19.92
C TYR A 191 6.69 6.94 -19.16
N SER A 192 6.88 6.94 -17.86
CA SER A 192 6.71 8.11 -17.01
C SER A 192 7.97 8.38 -16.20
N ALA A 193 8.19 9.66 -15.92
CA ALA A 193 9.19 10.13 -14.97
C ALA A 193 8.63 11.34 -14.21
N GLY A 194 8.84 11.35 -12.89
CA GLY A 194 8.23 12.36 -12.05
C GLY A 194 8.78 12.45 -10.66
N LEU A 195 7.97 13.03 -9.79
CA LEU A 195 8.24 13.21 -8.38
C LEU A 195 7.10 12.59 -7.58
N ARG A 196 7.44 11.97 -6.44
CA ARG A 196 6.51 11.42 -5.46
C ARG A 196 6.82 11.98 -4.08
N TYR A 197 5.78 12.43 -3.39
CA TYR A 197 5.72 12.60 -1.95
C TYR A 197 5.05 11.37 -1.35
N ALA A 198 5.57 10.88 -0.24
CA ALA A 198 5.05 9.73 0.48
C ALA A 198 5.01 10.00 1.98
N HIS A 199 3.86 9.75 2.59
CA HIS A 199 3.63 9.75 4.01
C HIS A 199 3.05 8.40 4.43
N LEU A 200 3.55 7.84 5.53
CA LEU A 200 3.08 6.57 6.09
C LEU A 200 3.06 6.69 7.61
N GLU A 201 1.90 6.47 8.22
CA GLU A 201 1.73 6.48 9.67
C GLU A 201 1.22 5.13 10.14
N GLN A 202 1.73 4.65 11.27
CA GLN A 202 1.33 3.42 11.93
C GLN A 202 1.22 3.70 13.42
N ASP A 203 0.01 3.64 13.94
CA ASP A 203 -0.30 3.83 15.36
C ASP A 203 -0.87 2.55 15.95
N PHE A 204 -0.20 2.01 16.96
CA PHE A 204 -0.66 0.81 17.67
C PHE A 204 -0.77 1.11 19.17
N ALA A 205 -1.85 0.63 19.78
CA ALA A 205 -2.03 0.69 21.23
C ALA A 205 -2.54 -0.64 21.77
N GLN A 206 -1.98 -1.07 22.92
CA GLN A 206 -2.47 -2.21 23.69
C GLN A 206 -2.88 -1.74 25.07
N ASN A 207 -4.07 -2.16 25.51
CA ASN A 207 -4.62 -1.87 26.83
C ASN A 207 -5.04 -3.14 27.56
N GLY A 208 -4.76 -3.23 28.87
CA GLY A 208 -5.16 -4.35 29.70
C GLY A 208 -4.71 -4.21 31.15
N PHE A 209 -5.34 -4.97 32.04
CA PHE A 209 -4.94 -5.01 33.44
C PHE A 209 -3.88 -6.09 33.67
N PHE A 210 -2.67 -5.70 33.98
CA PHE A 210 -1.53 -6.60 34.24
C PHE A 210 -1.15 -6.60 35.72
N GLY A 211 -0.70 -7.76 36.21
CA GLY A 211 -0.23 -7.94 37.57
C GLY A 211 1.28 -7.64 37.70
N GLY A 212 1.83 -7.93 38.89
CA GLY A 212 3.25 -7.77 39.18
C GLY A 212 3.56 -6.61 40.12
N SER A 213 4.83 -6.18 40.14
CA SER A 213 5.28 -5.07 40.99
C SER A 213 4.72 -3.71 40.55
N GLN A 214 4.34 -3.60 39.29
CA GLN A 214 3.76 -2.41 38.65
C GLN A 214 2.31 -2.69 38.22
N ALA A 215 1.57 -3.48 39.02
CA ALA A 215 0.21 -3.89 38.68
C ALA A 215 -0.71 -2.69 38.40
N GLY A 216 -1.56 -2.84 37.41
CA GLY A 216 -2.52 -1.82 37.00
C GLY A 216 -3.01 -1.98 35.57
N VAL A 217 -3.79 -1.02 35.14
CA VAL A 217 -4.14 -0.87 33.72
C VAL A 217 -2.92 -0.29 33.00
N ILE A 218 -2.35 -1.09 32.11
CA ILE A 218 -1.17 -0.72 31.34
C ILE A 218 -1.60 -0.41 29.92
N ASN A 219 -1.25 0.78 29.50
CA ASN A 219 -1.37 1.23 28.11
C ASN A 219 0.03 1.22 27.48
N THR A 220 0.19 0.45 26.40
CA THR A 220 1.42 0.40 25.60
C THR A 220 1.11 0.96 24.22
N GLN A 221 1.81 1.98 23.81
CA GLN A 221 1.60 2.67 22.53
C GLN A 221 2.87 2.68 21.71
N THR A 222 2.73 2.48 20.42
CA THR A 222 3.80 2.70 19.44
C THR A 222 3.28 3.57 18.31
N ARG A 223 4.15 4.44 17.82
CA ARG A 223 3.91 5.25 16.65
C ARG A 223 5.13 5.23 15.74
N SER A 224 4.90 5.01 14.47
CA SER A 224 5.91 5.09 13.41
C SER A 224 5.37 5.99 12.30
N ASP A 225 6.04 7.11 12.06
CA ASP A 225 5.62 8.17 11.15
C ASP A 225 6.76 8.44 10.16
N PHE A 226 6.49 8.33 8.86
CA PHE A 226 7.43 8.53 7.76
C PHE A 226 6.97 9.65 6.85
N ASP A 227 7.85 10.60 6.62
CA ASP A 227 7.69 11.64 5.61
C ASP A 227 8.86 11.62 4.64
N GLY A 228 8.58 11.52 3.35
CA GLY A 228 9.62 11.44 2.35
C GLY A 228 9.23 11.96 0.98
N GLY A 229 10.24 12.20 0.17
CA GLY A 229 10.08 12.58 -1.23
C GLY A 229 11.13 11.95 -2.12
N GLY A 230 10.78 11.71 -3.37
CA GLY A 230 11.69 11.03 -4.29
C GLY A 230 11.31 11.15 -5.75
N ALA A 231 12.09 10.48 -6.58
CA ALA A 231 11.79 10.34 -7.99
C ALA A 231 10.77 9.21 -8.20
N LEU A 232 9.99 9.31 -9.26
CA LEU A 232 9.07 8.29 -9.73
C LEU A 232 9.40 7.94 -11.17
N PHE A 233 9.51 6.66 -11.47
CA PHE A 233 9.67 6.13 -12.82
C PHE A 233 8.63 5.05 -13.05
N GLY A 234 7.98 5.06 -14.21
CA GLY A 234 6.91 4.11 -14.50
C GLY A 234 6.80 3.74 -15.96
N LEU A 235 6.05 2.67 -16.17
CA LEU A 235 5.55 2.22 -17.45
C LEU A 235 4.06 2.00 -17.31
N ASP A 236 3.28 2.53 -18.24
CA ASP A 236 1.87 2.23 -18.36
C ASP A 236 1.53 1.83 -19.79
N GLY A 237 0.58 0.92 -19.93
CA GLY A 237 0.20 0.44 -21.24
C GLY A 237 -1.22 -0.06 -21.28
N GLU A 238 -1.78 -0.06 -22.49
CA GLU A 238 -3.13 -0.54 -22.75
C GLU A 238 -3.17 -1.29 -24.08
N ARG A 239 -3.88 -2.42 -24.11
CA ARG A 239 -4.11 -3.20 -25.32
C ARG A 239 -5.59 -3.43 -25.53
N ILE A 240 -6.10 -3.03 -26.68
CA ILE A 240 -7.49 -3.16 -27.07
C ILE A 240 -7.83 -4.64 -27.32
N ILE A 241 -8.95 -5.09 -26.76
CA ILE A 241 -9.47 -6.45 -26.91
C ILE A 241 -10.79 -6.38 -27.68
N GLY A 242 -10.74 -6.75 -28.96
CA GLY A 242 -11.91 -6.72 -29.82
C GLY A 242 -12.38 -5.29 -30.15
N CYS A 243 -13.62 -5.16 -30.65
CA CYS A 243 -14.14 -3.89 -31.22
C CYS A 243 -15.23 -3.22 -30.38
N LYS A 244 -15.39 -3.61 -29.09
CA LYS A 244 -16.48 -3.10 -28.21
C LYS A 244 -15.99 -2.12 -27.13
N GLY A 245 -14.80 -1.54 -27.31
CA GLY A 245 -14.21 -0.59 -26.35
C GLY A 245 -13.58 -1.24 -25.11
N PHE A 246 -13.44 -2.56 -25.10
CA PHE A 246 -12.72 -3.25 -24.03
C PHE A 246 -11.22 -3.28 -24.28
N SER A 247 -10.44 -3.12 -23.22
CA SER A 247 -8.98 -3.19 -23.26
C SER A 247 -8.44 -3.83 -21.97
N LEU A 248 -7.25 -4.42 -22.08
CA LEU A 248 -6.40 -4.80 -20.96
C LEU A 248 -5.44 -3.65 -20.71
N TYR A 249 -5.31 -3.21 -19.46
CA TYR A 249 -4.32 -2.20 -19.08
C TYR A 249 -3.40 -2.72 -17.99
N GLY A 250 -2.23 -2.12 -17.90
CA GLY A 250 -1.28 -2.40 -16.83
C GLY A 250 -0.39 -1.21 -16.56
N ASN A 251 -0.04 -1.03 -15.29
CA ASN A 251 0.90 -0.02 -14.80
C ASN A 251 1.97 -0.69 -13.95
N ALA A 252 3.19 -0.22 -14.04
CA ALA A 252 4.28 -0.61 -13.16
C ALA A 252 5.13 0.62 -12.84
N GLY A 253 5.45 0.82 -11.57
CA GLY A 253 6.20 1.98 -11.10
C GLY A 253 7.27 1.60 -10.09
N VAL A 254 8.32 2.41 -10.01
CA VAL A 254 9.33 2.36 -8.97
C VAL A 254 9.65 3.77 -8.51
N SER A 255 9.65 3.96 -7.19
CA SER A 255 9.95 5.24 -6.57
C SER A 255 10.99 5.07 -5.48
N PRO A 256 12.24 5.48 -5.72
CA PRO A 256 13.23 5.69 -4.67
C PRO A 256 12.87 6.97 -3.90
N VAL A 257 12.45 6.82 -2.65
CA VAL A 257 12.03 7.90 -1.75
C VAL A 257 13.05 8.03 -0.62
N VAL A 258 13.49 9.25 -0.34
CA VAL A 258 14.33 9.59 0.82
C VAL A 258 13.48 10.34 1.82
N GLY A 259 13.48 9.90 3.06
CA GLY A 259 12.67 10.51 4.10
C GLY A 259 13.16 10.19 5.50
N GLN A 260 12.43 10.66 6.49
CA GLN A 260 12.74 10.46 7.90
C GLN A 260 11.60 9.70 8.58
N PHE A 261 11.95 8.61 9.26
CA PHE A 261 11.08 7.99 10.26
C PHE A 261 11.20 8.73 11.59
N THR A 262 10.07 9.02 12.20
CA THR A 262 9.97 9.47 13.59
C THR A 262 9.20 8.41 14.36
N THR A 263 9.88 7.72 15.28
CA THR A 263 9.29 6.59 16.01
C THR A 263 9.20 6.90 17.49
N ALA A 264 8.14 6.42 18.11
CA ALA A 264 7.90 6.51 19.53
C ALA A 264 7.31 5.21 20.07
N TYR A 265 7.75 4.83 21.26
CA TYR A 265 7.21 3.74 22.06
C TYR A 265 7.01 4.23 23.48
N SER A 266 5.86 4.00 24.08
CA SER A 266 5.60 4.35 25.47
C SER A 266 4.79 3.27 26.18
N MET A 267 5.09 3.05 27.45
CA MET A 267 4.30 2.24 28.37
C MET A 267 3.88 3.09 29.56
N TYR A 268 2.61 3.14 29.83
CA TYR A 268 2.05 3.97 30.90
C TYR A 268 1.11 3.14 31.77
N ASN A 269 1.28 3.24 33.08
CA ASN A 269 0.37 2.65 34.06
C ASN A 269 -0.69 3.68 34.44
N GLU A 270 -1.89 3.53 33.89
CA GLU A 270 -3.01 4.45 34.17
C GLU A 270 -3.51 4.38 35.61
N SER A 271 -3.36 3.23 36.27
CA SER A 271 -3.81 3.07 37.66
C SER A 271 -2.93 3.81 38.67
N THR A 272 -1.66 4.05 38.37
CA THR A 272 -0.70 4.71 39.26
C THR A 272 -0.18 6.02 38.71
N ASP A 273 -0.58 6.40 37.50
CA ASP A 273 -0.12 7.62 36.80
C ASP A 273 1.41 7.64 36.61
N VAL A 274 1.99 6.49 36.21
CA VAL A 274 3.44 6.32 36.08
C VAL A 274 3.82 5.90 34.68
N LEU A 275 4.76 6.63 34.08
CA LEU A 275 5.42 6.23 32.83
C LEU A 275 6.46 5.15 33.13
N LEU A 276 6.27 3.95 32.56
CA LEU A 276 7.10 2.77 32.81
C LEU A 276 8.25 2.64 31.80
N ALA A 277 8.01 3.03 30.54
CA ALA A 277 9.00 3.05 29.49
C ALA A 277 8.70 4.15 28.47
N ASP A 278 9.73 4.77 27.93
CA ASP A 278 9.63 5.75 26.83
C ASP A 278 10.89 5.60 25.97
N ALA A 279 10.70 5.36 24.68
CA ALA A 279 11.76 5.30 23.69
C ALA A 279 11.36 6.07 22.45
N ARG A 280 12.25 6.91 21.96
CA ARG A 280 12.00 7.74 20.77
C ARG A 280 13.29 7.84 19.98
N TRP A 281 13.18 7.67 18.67
CA TRP A 281 14.31 7.94 17.79
C TRP A 281 13.86 8.43 16.42
N LYS A 282 14.82 8.95 15.67
CA LYS A 282 14.63 9.36 14.28
C LYS A 282 15.65 8.67 13.42
N ASP A 283 15.22 8.26 12.25
CA ASP A 283 16.07 7.55 11.31
C ASP A 283 15.80 8.03 9.88
N ASP A 284 16.86 8.50 9.22
CA ASP A 284 16.80 8.91 7.82
C ASP A 284 17.00 7.69 6.94
N ARG A 285 16.03 7.41 6.07
CA ARG A 285 16.00 6.18 5.26
C ARG A 285 15.75 6.44 3.79
N PHE A 286 16.22 5.46 3.04
CA PHE A 286 15.88 5.28 1.64
C PHE A 286 14.83 4.17 1.54
N VAL A 287 13.59 4.54 1.24
CA VAL A 287 12.45 3.64 1.05
C VAL A 287 12.23 3.46 -0.44
N THR A 288 12.12 2.23 -0.91
CA THR A 288 11.77 1.95 -2.30
C THR A 288 10.32 1.51 -2.38
N ILE A 289 9.51 2.26 -3.13
CA ILE A 289 8.11 1.92 -3.36
C ILE A 289 8.00 1.32 -4.76
N LEU A 290 7.45 0.11 -4.86
CA LEU A 290 7.09 -0.54 -6.12
C LEU A 290 5.59 -0.60 -6.26
N ASP A 291 5.08 -0.19 -7.41
CA ASP A 291 3.66 -0.18 -7.73
C ASP A 291 3.38 -1.09 -8.92
N TYR A 292 2.32 -1.89 -8.83
CA TYR A 292 1.80 -2.70 -9.92
C TYR A 292 0.29 -2.59 -9.96
N GLU A 293 -0.27 -2.45 -11.16
CA GLU A 293 -1.71 -2.48 -11.37
C GLU A 293 -1.99 -3.17 -12.71
N LEU A 294 -2.96 -4.10 -12.72
CA LEU A 294 -3.38 -4.81 -13.90
C LEU A 294 -4.90 -4.96 -13.88
N GLY A 295 -5.56 -4.70 -15.02
CA GLY A 295 -6.99 -4.79 -15.06
C GLY A 295 -7.59 -4.68 -16.45
N LEU A 296 -8.91 -4.64 -16.47
CA LEU A 296 -9.72 -4.45 -17.67
C LEU A 296 -10.33 -3.05 -17.66
N ALA A 297 -10.37 -2.43 -18.81
CA ALA A 297 -11.03 -1.15 -19.01
C ALA A 297 -12.07 -1.24 -20.12
N TRP A 298 -13.07 -0.40 -19.99
CA TRP A 298 -14.06 -0.15 -21.04
C TRP A 298 -14.14 1.35 -21.33
N THR A 299 -14.05 1.68 -22.59
CA THR A 299 -14.17 3.06 -23.07
C THR A 299 -15.43 3.19 -23.90
N SER A 300 -16.22 4.22 -23.59
CA SER A 300 -17.46 4.51 -24.33
C SER A 300 -17.15 4.83 -25.80
N CYS A 301 -18.15 4.66 -26.69
CA CYS A 301 -18.02 4.97 -28.12
C CYS A 301 -17.68 6.43 -28.40
N SER A 302 -18.07 7.36 -27.52
CA SER A 302 -17.67 8.78 -27.61
C SER A 302 -16.21 9.05 -27.21
N GLY A 303 -15.53 8.06 -26.57
CA GLY A 303 -14.20 8.24 -26.00
C GLY A 303 -14.16 9.08 -24.72
N CYS A 304 -15.26 9.71 -24.33
CA CYS A 304 -15.30 10.66 -23.21
C CYS A 304 -15.38 10.02 -21.82
N LEU A 305 -15.86 8.78 -21.74
CA LEU A 305 -15.98 8.04 -20.48
C LEU A 305 -15.17 6.76 -20.57
N ARG A 306 -14.31 6.53 -19.58
CA ARG A 306 -13.61 5.26 -19.39
C ARG A 306 -13.88 4.75 -17.97
N VAL A 307 -14.17 3.47 -17.85
CA VAL A 307 -14.32 2.78 -16.57
C VAL A 307 -13.36 1.61 -16.58
N SER A 308 -12.63 1.41 -15.49
CA SER A 308 -11.75 0.24 -15.36
C SER A 308 -11.88 -0.40 -14.00
N ALA A 309 -11.55 -1.69 -13.95
CA ALA A 309 -11.45 -2.47 -12.74
C ALA A 309 -10.24 -3.39 -12.83
N GLY A 310 -9.51 -3.50 -11.74
CA GLY A 310 -8.27 -4.26 -11.69
C GLY A 310 -7.85 -4.63 -10.28
N TYR A 311 -6.64 -5.12 -10.21
CA TYR A 311 -5.95 -5.44 -8.98
C TYR A 311 -4.64 -4.65 -8.92
N MET A 312 -4.36 -4.05 -7.79
CA MET A 312 -3.11 -3.35 -7.53
C MET A 312 -2.34 -4.00 -6.39
N ALA A 313 -1.03 -3.85 -6.43
CA ALA A 313 -0.13 -4.21 -5.35
C ALA A 313 0.96 -3.15 -5.25
N GLN A 314 1.19 -2.67 -4.04
CA GLN A 314 2.20 -1.67 -3.72
C GLN A 314 3.09 -2.21 -2.60
N PHE A 315 4.41 -2.15 -2.79
CA PHE A 315 5.40 -2.67 -1.85
C PHE A 315 6.32 -1.54 -1.40
N TRP A 316 6.43 -1.36 -0.09
CA TRP A 316 7.31 -0.40 0.55
C TRP A 316 8.47 -1.14 1.22
N TYR A 317 9.62 -1.10 0.62
CA TYR A 317 10.83 -1.77 1.12
C TYR A 317 11.63 -0.88 2.04
N ASN A 318 12.18 -1.48 3.10
CA ASN A 318 13.00 -0.81 4.11
C ASN A 318 12.22 0.21 4.96
N THR A 319 10.95 -0.10 5.27
CA THR A 319 10.11 0.64 6.21
C THR A 319 10.36 0.18 7.65
N ILE A 320 10.06 1.04 8.63
CA ILE A 320 9.97 0.64 10.02
C ILE A 320 8.52 0.26 10.28
N THR A 321 8.26 -1.05 10.38
CA THR A 321 6.94 -1.57 10.73
C THR A 321 6.75 -1.61 12.24
N THR A 322 5.50 -1.57 12.71
CA THR A 322 5.16 -1.64 14.13
C THR A 322 5.71 -2.89 14.82
N PRO A 323 5.65 -4.11 14.27
CA PRO A 323 6.26 -5.30 14.87
C PRO A 323 7.76 -5.15 15.09
N GLU A 324 8.50 -4.68 14.08
CA GLU A 324 9.94 -4.45 14.16
C GLU A 324 10.30 -3.37 15.19
N LEU A 325 9.50 -2.30 15.29
CA LEU A 325 9.64 -1.26 16.30
C LEU A 325 9.50 -1.83 17.72
N ILE A 326 8.47 -2.63 17.95
CA ILE A 326 8.21 -3.28 19.25
C ILE A 326 9.38 -4.20 19.61
N ASP A 327 9.84 -5.03 18.70
CA ASP A 327 10.93 -5.97 18.95
C ASP A 327 12.26 -5.26 19.19
N ALA A 328 12.54 -4.19 18.46
CA ALA A 328 13.73 -3.35 18.69
C ALA A 328 13.75 -2.74 20.10
N VAL A 329 12.62 -2.20 20.56
CA VAL A 329 12.50 -1.64 21.92
C VAL A 329 12.64 -2.73 22.98
N ARG A 330 11.95 -3.87 22.80
CA ARG A 330 11.99 -5.01 23.76
C ARG A 330 13.37 -5.63 23.88
N ALA A 331 14.09 -5.73 22.76
CA ALA A 331 15.46 -6.23 22.71
C ALA A 331 16.50 -5.15 23.08
N THR A 332 16.10 -3.88 23.16
CA THR A 332 17.00 -2.72 23.30
C THR A 332 18.07 -2.73 22.19
N ASN A 333 17.65 -3.10 20.97
CA ASN A 333 18.53 -3.19 19.82
C ASN A 333 17.85 -2.51 18.61
N TYR A 334 18.41 -1.41 18.18
CA TYR A 334 17.89 -0.57 17.10
C TYR A 334 18.70 -0.71 15.79
N THR A 335 19.49 -1.77 15.66
CA THR A 335 20.24 -2.06 14.43
C THR A 335 19.40 -2.91 13.50
N ASP A 336 19.44 -2.58 12.21
CA ASP A 336 18.73 -3.31 11.12
C ASP A 336 17.19 -3.42 11.32
N VAL A 337 16.59 -2.41 11.94
CA VAL A 337 15.13 -2.31 12.06
C VAL A 337 14.54 -1.91 10.73
N GLY A 338 14.07 -2.85 9.96
CA GLY A 338 13.47 -2.56 8.65
C GLY A 338 12.84 -3.79 8.02
N ASP A 339 11.65 -3.62 7.49
CA ASP A 339 10.87 -4.68 6.84
C ASP A 339 10.15 -4.15 5.60
N THR A 340 9.35 -5.00 5.00
CA THR A 340 8.53 -4.69 3.84
C THR A 340 7.07 -4.64 4.25
N LEU A 341 6.46 -3.47 4.05
CA LEU A 341 5.02 -3.30 4.15
C LEU A 341 4.43 -3.32 2.74
N SER A 342 3.32 -4.00 2.55
CA SER A 342 2.64 -4.01 1.26
C SER A 342 1.15 -3.76 1.39
N PHE A 343 0.57 -3.18 0.33
CA PHE A 343 -0.85 -2.92 0.21
C PHE A 343 -1.32 -3.52 -1.11
N ASP A 344 -2.27 -4.43 -1.06
CA ASP A 344 -2.76 -5.07 -2.27
C ASP A 344 -4.28 -5.23 -2.25
N GLY A 345 -4.90 -5.18 -3.42
CA GLY A 345 -6.33 -5.31 -3.51
C GLY A 345 -6.97 -4.81 -4.80
N ALA A 346 -8.27 -4.61 -4.73
CA ALA A 346 -9.06 -4.20 -5.87
C ALA A 346 -9.00 -2.68 -6.10
N VAL A 347 -8.99 -2.29 -7.37
CA VAL A 347 -9.09 -0.89 -7.80
C VAL A 347 -10.17 -0.76 -8.87
N THR A 348 -11.01 0.26 -8.74
CA THR A 348 -11.98 0.64 -9.76
C THR A 348 -11.85 2.12 -10.08
N ARG A 349 -11.79 2.46 -11.36
CA ARG A 349 -11.58 3.83 -11.84
C ARG A 349 -12.74 4.28 -12.73
N VAL A 350 -13.11 5.53 -12.55
CA VAL A 350 -13.95 6.28 -13.49
C VAL A 350 -13.16 7.49 -13.98
N GLU A 351 -13.04 7.62 -15.29
CA GLU A 351 -12.29 8.69 -15.95
C GLU A 351 -13.18 9.41 -16.97
N VAL A 352 -13.17 10.73 -16.92
CA VAL A 352 -13.83 11.61 -17.87
C VAL A 352 -12.77 12.34 -18.69
N ARG A 353 -12.85 12.18 -20.01
CA ARG A 353 -11.92 12.73 -21.00
C ARG A 353 -12.54 13.90 -21.76
N PHE A 354 -11.72 14.90 -22.08
CA PHE A 354 -12.16 16.16 -22.69
C PHE A 354 -11.51 16.37 -24.05
#